data_de6d599d596d64670d902dfe96020779
#
_entry.id   de6d599d596d64670d902dfe96020779
#
_cell.length_a   1.000
_cell.length_b   1.000
_cell.length_c   1.000
_cell.angle_alpha   90.00
_cell.angle_beta   90.00
_cell.angle_gamma   90.00
#
_symmetry.space_group_name_H-M   'P 1'
#
loop_
_entity.id
_entity.type
_entity.pdbx_description
1 polymer ?
#
loop_
_entity_poly.entity_id
_entity_poly.type
_entity_poly.pdbx_seq_one_letter_code
_entity_poly.pdbx_strand_id
1 'polypeptide(L)'
;REHIRQIAHLLPLMEGEGVLPKLENKGREWLEQIRLETMKNDDKVKARQRFRICPTTMRMMTCIMLCKVAETLIQKHGFQGAEKQLKQNPLLWKEMIVKTQTPTMLEAFNILADYQLDNALYFFRSRIEDAFSSKSYCGQTTYDRSRRGKNDSIFERLDVTFSFEQALQQSIAVKGANVTREVVRQMLKNWKRQGLIGVLPDMRYQKVQPTV
;
A
#
# COMPACT_ATOMS: atom_id res chain seq x y z
N ARG A 1 23.31 26.06 8.04
CA ARG A 1 22.55 26.04 6.75
C ARG A 1 23.42 25.60 5.59
N GLU A 2 24.68 26.08 5.49
CA GLU A 2 25.62 25.71 4.40
C GLU A 2 25.92 24.21 4.37
N HIS A 3 26.24 23.62 5.50
CA HIS A 3 26.51 22.17 5.60
C HIS A 3 25.35 21.31 5.08
N ILE A 4 24.09 21.68 5.38
CA ILE A 4 22.91 20.97 4.87
C ILE A 4 22.82 21.08 3.35
N ARG A 5 23.13 22.24 2.76
CA ARG A 5 23.17 22.45 1.31
C ARG A 5 24.24 21.57 0.64
N GLN A 6 25.40 21.47 1.25
CA GLN A 6 26.49 20.63 0.77
C GLN A 6 26.09 19.15 0.77
N ILE A 7 25.48 18.66 1.85
CA ILE A 7 24.92 17.30 1.91
C ILE A 7 23.88 17.09 0.81
N ALA A 8 22.89 17.99 0.69
CA ALA A 8 21.84 17.90 -0.31
C ALA A 8 22.37 17.89 -1.74
N HIS A 9 23.48 18.60 -2.02
CA HIS A 9 24.14 18.60 -3.32
C HIS A 9 24.80 17.25 -3.65
N LEU A 10 25.31 16.53 -2.66
CA LEU A 10 25.97 15.25 -2.87
C LEU A 10 24.99 14.07 -3.04
N LEU A 11 23.77 14.16 -2.48
CA LEU A 11 22.80 13.04 -2.54
C LEU A 11 22.46 12.58 -3.97
N PRO A 12 22.24 13.46 -4.97
CA PRO A 12 21.98 13.03 -6.34
C PRO A 12 23.15 12.28 -7.00
N LEU A 13 24.38 12.43 -6.48
CA LEU A 13 25.54 11.69 -6.98
C LEU A 13 25.62 10.25 -6.44
N MET A 14 24.75 9.89 -5.51
CA MET A 14 24.64 8.56 -4.89
C MET A 14 23.47 7.78 -5.50
N GLU A 15 23.41 7.73 -6.82
CA GLU A 15 22.35 7.04 -7.55
C GLU A 15 22.56 5.53 -7.63
N GLY A 16 21.45 4.79 -7.76
CA GLY A 16 21.42 3.35 -8.00
C GLY A 16 20.94 2.53 -6.82
N GLU A 17 20.87 1.22 -7.01
CA GLU A 17 20.41 0.29 -6.00
C GLU A 17 21.52 0.00 -4.98
N GLY A 18 21.15 0.03 -3.71
CA GLY A 18 21.97 -0.35 -2.59
C GLY A 18 21.27 -1.41 -1.74
N VAL A 19 22.01 -2.33 -1.17
CA VAL A 19 21.48 -3.38 -0.29
C VAL A 19 21.83 -3.04 1.16
N LEU A 20 20.81 -3.04 2.03
CA LEU A 20 20.94 -2.74 3.46
C LEU A 20 20.46 -3.94 4.31
N PRO A 21 21.20 -5.08 4.30
CA PRO A 21 20.69 -6.34 4.84
C PRO A 21 20.38 -6.29 6.33
N LYS A 22 21.14 -5.53 7.12
CA LYS A 22 20.88 -5.39 8.57
C LYS A 22 19.64 -4.54 8.82
N LEU A 23 19.41 -3.48 8.05
CA LEU A 23 18.21 -2.67 8.12
C LEU A 23 16.97 -3.46 7.69
N GLU A 24 17.08 -4.26 6.64
CA GLU A 24 16.00 -5.14 6.17
C GLU A 24 15.62 -6.18 7.22
N ASN A 25 16.61 -6.82 7.83
CA ASN A 25 16.37 -7.76 8.93
C ASN A 25 15.70 -7.07 10.13
N LYS A 26 16.15 -5.86 10.49
CA LYS A 26 15.55 -5.07 11.56
C LYS A 26 14.08 -4.73 11.27
N GLY A 27 13.77 -4.38 10.03
CA GLY A 27 12.40 -4.17 9.59
C GLY A 27 11.53 -5.43 9.72
N ARG A 28 12.05 -6.61 9.38
CA ARG A 28 11.36 -7.91 9.54
C ARG A 28 11.12 -8.24 11.01
N GLU A 29 12.11 -8.05 11.86
CA GLU A 29 11.99 -8.25 13.32
C GLU A 29 10.89 -7.36 13.91
N TRP A 30 10.88 -6.07 13.55
CA TRP A 30 9.85 -5.15 14.01
C TRP A 30 8.45 -5.54 13.51
N LEU A 31 8.30 -5.93 12.24
CA LEU A 31 7.02 -6.42 11.70
C LEU A 31 6.50 -7.62 12.48
N GLU A 32 7.39 -8.55 12.84
CA GLU A 32 7.02 -9.74 13.60
C GLU A 32 6.67 -9.41 15.05
N GLN A 33 7.40 -8.52 15.70
CA GLN A 33 7.08 -8.03 17.03
C GLN A 33 5.66 -7.44 17.08
N ILE A 34 5.33 -6.51 16.16
CA ILE A 34 3.99 -5.91 16.10
C ILE A 34 2.92 -6.97 15.77
N ARG A 35 3.25 -7.97 14.94
CA ARG A 35 2.34 -9.09 14.67
C ARG A 35 1.98 -9.84 15.95
N LEU A 36 2.97 -10.21 16.74
CA LEU A 36 2.77 -10.95 17.99
C LEU A 36 1.98 -10.14 19.02
N GLU A 37 2.26 -8.86 19.16
CA GLU A 37 1.52 -7.96 20.03
C GLU A 37 0.05 -7.85 19.62
N THR A 38 -0.21 -7.65 18.33
CA THR A 38 -1.57 -7.46 17.80
C THR A 38 -2.40 -8.75 17.82
N MET A 39 -1.76 -9.92 17.72
CA MET A 39 -2.43 -11.20 17.90
C MET A 39 -2.92 -11.40 19.35
N LYS A 40 -2.15 -10.96 20.35
CA LYS A 40 -2.56 -11.05 21.76
C LYS A 40 -3.74 -10.16 22.10
N ASN A 41 -3.83 -8.99 21.47
CA ASN A 41 -4.80 -7.94 21.80
C ASN A 41 -5.93 -7.79 20.75
N ASP A 42 -5.98 -8.64 19.71
CA ASP A 42 -6.89 -8.55 18.54
C ASP A 42 -6.94 -7.15 17.91
N ASP A 43 -5.82 -6.41 17.94
CA ASP A 43 -5.74 -5.05 17.36
C ASP A 43 -5.51 -5.10 15.84
N LYS A 44 -6.60 -5.23 15.10
CA LYS A 44 -6.60 -5.30 13.63
C LYS A 44 -6.10 -4.01 12.96
N VAL A 45 -6.29 -2.86 13.60
CA VAL A 45 -5.85 -1.55 13.07
C VAL A 45 -4.33 -1.48 13.14
N LYS A 46 -3.75 -1.71 14.31
CA LYS A 46 -2.30 -1.74 14.53
C LYS A 46 -1.65 -2.78 13.61
N ALA A 47 -2.24 -3.99 13.52
CA ALA A 47 -1.76 -5.06 12.65
C ALA A 47 -1.65 -4.66 11.18
N ARG A 48 -2.55 -3.83 10.67
CA ARG A 48 -2.49 -3.35 9.27
C ARG A 48 -1.54 -2.18 9.07
N GLN A 49 -1.47 -1.27 10.03
CA GLN A 49 -0.60 -0.10 9.91
C GLN A 49 0.88 -0.46 9.83
N ARG A 50 1.32 -1.55 10.47
CA ARG A 50 2.72 -2.01 10.39
C ARG A 50 3.24 -2.13 8.96
N PHE A 51 2.41 -2.60 8.01
CA PHE A 51 2.82 -2.78 6.61
C PHE A 51 3.00 -1.47 5.85
N ARG A 52 2.47 -0.36 6.36
CA ARG A 52 2.71 0.99 5.82
C ARG A 52 3.87 1.68 6.52
N ILE A 53 3.95 1.52 7.83
CA ILE A 53 4.97 2.17 8.65
C ILE A 53 6.36 1.59 8.34
N CYS A 54 6.53 0.29 8.33
CA CYS A 54 7.84 -0.34 8.12
C CYS A 54 8.55 0.14 6.83
N PRO A 55 7.93 0.09 5.62
CA PRO A 55 8.59 0.58 4.42
C PRO A 55 8.88 2.08 4.46
N THR A 56 8.00 2.87 5.08
CA THR A 56 8.22 4.32 5.23
C THR A 56 9.42 4.59 6.13
N THR A 57 9.50 3.91 7.27
CA THR A 57 10.64 4.01 8.19
C THR A 57 11.93 3.56 7.51
N MET A 58 11.91 2.46 6.77
CA MET A 58 13.08 1.99 6.02
C MET A 58 13.60 3.07 5.05
N ARG A 59 12.70 3.72 4.29
CA ARG A 59 13.07 4.82 3.38
C ARG A 59 13.68 6.00 4.13
N MET A 60 13.09 6.41 5.25
CA MET A 60 13.62 7.49 6.07
C MET A 60 14.99 7.15 6.63
N MET A 61 15.18 5.92 7.14
CA MET A 61 16.47 5.46 7.64
C MET A 61 17.52 5.42 6.52
N THR A 62 17.15 4.97 5.33
CA THR A 62 18.05 5.00 4.16
C THR A 62 18.50 6.43 3.85
N CYS A 63 17.59 7.41 3.85
CA CYS A 63 17.93 8.82 3.67
C CYS A 63 18.89 9.33 4.76
N ILE A 64 18.64 8.98 6.02
CA ILE A 64 19.52 9.36 7.15
C ILE A 64 20.93 8.75 6.95
N MET A 65 21.00 7.48 6.56
CA MET A 65 22.29 6.81 6.32
C MET A 65 23.04 7.43 5.13
N LEU A 66 22.33 7.82 4.06
CA LEU A 66 22.95 8.55 2.92
C LEU A 66 23.48 9.92 3.35
N CYS A 67 22.71 10.67 4.15
CA CYS A 67 23.18 11.92 4.72
C CYS A 67 24.46 11.72 5.57
N LYS A 68 24.52 10.61 6.35
CA LYS A 68 25.70 10.27 7.14
C LYS A 68 26.91 9.92 6.28
N VAL A 69 26.71 9.25 5.15
CA VAL A 69 27.77 8.99 4.17
C VAL A 69 28.28 10.31 3.60
N ALA A 70 27.38 11.20 3.14
CA ALA A 70 27.77 12.52 2.62
C ALA A 70 28.53 13.33 3.66
N GLU A 71 28.05 13.38 4.90
CA GLU A 71 28.72 14.05 6.03
C GLU A 71 30.15 13.51 6.23
N THR A 72 30.29 12.19 6.24
CA THR A 72 31.60 11.53 6.43
C THR A 72 32.58 11.86 5.29
N LEU A 73 32.08 11.93 4.05
CA LEU A 73 32.90 12.32 2.90
C LEU A 73 33.35 13.77 2.98
N ILE A 74 32.43 14.68 3.36
CA ILE A 74 32.75 16.11 3.54
C ILE A 74 33.78 16.29 4.66
N GLN A 75 33.63 15.58 5.79
CA GLN A 75 34.58 15.65 6.89
C GLN A 75 35.98 15.18 6.51
N LYS A 76 36.10 14.16 5.66
CA LYS A 76 37.39 13.59 5.25
C LYS A 76 38.09 14.36 4.14
N HIS A 77 37.35 14.89 3.17
CA HIS A 77 37.87 15.39 1.92
C HIS A 77 37.51 16.84 1.62
N GLY A 78 36.73 17.49 2.49
CA GLY A 78 36.05 18.75 2.18
C GLY A 78 34.97 18.56 1.14
N PHE A 79 34.14 19.56 0.92
CA PHE A 79 33.00 19.48 0.00
C PHE A 79 33.41 19.16 -1.47
N GLN A 80 34.37 19.91 -2.00
CA GLN A 80 34.85 19.70 -3.38
C GLN A 80 35.54 18.35 -3.57
N GLY A 81 36.29 17.89 -2.55
CA GLY A 81 36.91 16.58 -2.56
C GLY A 81 35.89 15.45 -2.52
N ALA A 82 34.87 15.57 -1.71
CA ALA A 82 33.76 14.60 -1.63
C ALA A 82 33.01 14.47 -2.95
N GLU A 83 32.70 15.59 -3.61
CA GLU A 83 32.09 15.64 -4.94
C GLU A 83 32.94 14.94 -5.99
N LYS A 84 34.21 15.25 -6.02
CA LYS A 84 35.19 14.62 -6.92
C LYS A 84 35.28 13.12 -6.73
N GLN A 85 35.33 12.65 -5.47
CA GLN A 85 35.40 11.25 -5.14
C GLN A 85 34.13 10.48 -5.61
N LEU A 86 32.94 11.02 -5.39
CA LEU A 86 31.71 10.41 -5.85
C LEU A 86 31.60 10.36 -7.39
N LYS A 87 32.03 11.40 -8.08
CA LYS A 87 32.06 11.42 -9.56
C LYS A 87 33.07 10.42 -10.13
N GLN A 88 34.21 10.24 -9.48
CA GLN A 88 35.25 9.30 -9.92
C GLN A 88 34.91 7.84 -9.56
N ASN A 89 34.27 7.61 -8.45
CA ASN A 89 33.84 6.28 -7.98
C ASN A 89 32.39 6.27 -7.55
N PRO A 90 31.45 6.09 -8.49
CA PRO A 90 30.01 6.06 -8.18
C PRO A 90 29.57 4.94 -7.22
N LEU A 91 30.39 3.92 -7.02
CA LEU A 91 30.08 2.80 -6.12
C LEU A 91 30.57 3.03 -4.67
N LEU A 92 31.40 4.04 -4.44
CA LEU A 92 32.00 4.32 -3.13
C LEU A 92 30.95 4.46 -2.03
N TRP A 93 29.84 5.14 -2.30
CA TRP A 93 28.78 5.32 -1.32
C TRP A 93 28.10 4.01 -0.91
N LYS A 94 28.05 2.99 -1.81
CA LYS A 94 27.44 1.68 -1.51
C LYS A 94 28.24 0.92 -0.46
N GLU A 95 29.54 0.99 -0.51
CA GLU A 95 30.40 0.41 0.55
C GLU A 95 30.29 1.19 1.86
N MET A 96 30.21 2.49 1.77
CA MET A 96 30.10 3.36 2.96
C MET A 96 28.77 3.21 3.66
N ILE A 97 27.64 3.14 2.93
CA ILE A 97 26.31 3.02 3.54
C ILE A 97 26.14 1.71 4.30
N VAL A 98 26.76 0.62 3.83
CA VAL A 98 26.78 -0.66 4.58
C VAL A 98 27.41 -0.48 5.96
N LYS A 99 28.47 0.32 6.06
CA LYS A 99 29.16 0.62 7.33
C LYS A 99 28.35 1.51 8.27
N THR A 100 27.37 2.26 7.76
CA THR A 100 26.47 3.07 8.62
C THR A 100 25.46 2.25 9.41
N GLN A 101 25.24 0.97 9.07
CA GLN A 101 24.31 0.07 9.76
C GLN A 101 24.88 -0.39 11.14
N THR A 102 25.17 0.58 11.99
CA THR A 102 25.62 0.35 13.37
C THR A 102 24.46 -0.06 14.28
N PRO A 103 24.70 -0.71 15.43
CA PRO A 103 23.66 -1.03 16.40
C PRO A 103 22.79 0.18 16.77
N THR A 104 23.42 1.32 17.03
CA THR A 104 22.72 2.58 17.36
C THR A 104 21.80 3.05 16.21
N MET A 105 22.26 2.95 14.96
CA MET A 105 21.46 3.31 13.81
C MET A 105 20.27 2.35 13.62
N LEU A 106 20.45 1.07 13.88
CA LEU A 106 19.38 0.07 13.83
C LEU A 106 18.38 0.24 14.98
N GLU A 107 18.82 0.67 16.15
CA GLU A 107 17.92 0.98 17.26
C GLU A 107 17.06 2.25 16.96
N ALA A 108 17.64 3.24 16.30
CA ALA A 108 16.91 4.42 15.83
C ALA A 108 15.76 4.03 14.88
N PHE A 109 15.87 2.93 14.14
CA PHE A 109 14.77 2.39 13.33
C PHE A 109 13.55 2.05 14.21
N ASN A 110 13.74 1.32 15.32
CA ASN A 110 12.63 0.95 16.20
C ASN A 110 11.94 2.20 16.75
N ILE A 111 12.72 3.13 17.31
CA ILE A 111 12.21 4.38 17.87
C ILE A 111 11.37 5.14 16.84
N LEU A 112 11.88 5.26 15.62
CA LEU A 112 11.20 5.97 14.55
C LEU A 112 9.94 5.23 14.06
N ALA A 113 10.00 3.89 13.96
CA ALA A 113 8.87 3.06 13.54
C ALA A 113 7.73 3.12 14.56
N ASP A 114 8.06 2.97 15.86
CA ASP A 114 7.09 3.04 16.94
C ASP A 114 6.45 4.44 17.03
N TYR A 115 7.25 5.50 16.95
CA TYR A 115 6.75 6.87 16.92
C TYR A 115 5.78 7.12 15.75
N GLN A 116 6.11 6.64 14.55
CA GLN A 116 5.22 6.77 13.39
C GLN A 116 3.93 5.95 13.56
N LEU A 117 4.05 4.75 14.12
CA LEU A 117 2.90 3.88 14.38
C LEU A 117 1.96 4.53 15.40
N ASP A 118 2.48 5.04 16.51
CA ASP A 118 1.70 5.70 17.55
C ASP A 118 1.00 6.95 17.01
N ASN A 119 1.69 7.77 16.23
CA ASN A 119 1.08 8.93 15.57
C ASN A 119 -0.02 8.50 14.59
N ALA A 120 0.21 7.46 13.78
CA ALA A 120 -0.80 6.96 12.85
C ALA A 120 -2.05 6.45 13.58
N LEU A 121 -1.87 5.78 14.72
CA LEU A 121 -2.98 5.33 15.56
C LEU A 121 -3.69 6.50 16.25
N TYR A 122 -2.95 7.47 16.78
CA TYR A 122 -3.51 8.64 17.42
C TYR A 122 -4.42 9.46 16.49
N PHE A 123 -3.94 9.74 15.27
CA PHE A 123 -4.69 10.60 14.34
C PHE A 123 -5.73 9.88 13.50
N PHE A 124 -5.57 8.59 13.25
CA PHE A 124 -6.36 7.89 12.21
C PHE A 124 -7.08 6.64 12.69
N ARG A 125 -6.92 6.19 13.96
CA ARG A 125 -7.52 4.94 14.45
C ARG A 125 -9.03 4.89 14.21
N SER A 126 -9.77 5.90 14.64
CA SER A 126 -11.23 5.93 14.50
C SER A 126 -11.67 5.84 13.04
N ARG A 127 -11.04 6.60 12.15
CA ARG A 127 -11.34 6.55 10.71
C ARG A 127 -11.06 5.19 10.08
N ILE A 128 -10.04 4.50 10.57
CA ILE A 128 -9.67 3.17 10.09
C ILE A 128 -10.64 2.13 10.64
N GLU A 129 -11.05 2.25 11.90
CA GLU A 129 -12.07 1.39 12.53
C GLU A 129 -13.42 1.56 11.84
N ASP A 130 -13.84 2.78 11.54
CA ASP A 130 -15.05 3.07 10.77
C ASP A 130 -15.00 2.43 9.37
N ALA A 131 -13.85 2.52 8.70
CA ALA A 131 -13.65 1.88 7.42
C ALA A 131 -13.67 0.35 7.50
N PHE A 132 -13.25 -0.26 8.62
CA PHE A 132 -13.37 -1.70 8.85
C PHE A 132 -14.80 -2.10 9.19
N SER A 133 -15.46 -1.34 10.03
CA SER A 133 -16.86 -1.59 10.41
C SER A 133 -17.78 -1.49 9.19
N SER A 134 -17.59 -0.48 8.36
CA SER A 134 -18.34 -0.35 7.11
C SER A 134 -18.08 -1.49 6.11
N LYS A 135 -16.86 -2.04 6.08
CA LYS A 135 -16.52 -3.23 5.27
C LYS A 135 -17.05 -4.54 5.86
N SER A 136 -17.08 -4.67 7.17
CA SER A 136 -17.64 -5.85 7.86
C SER A 136 -19.15 -5.92 7.69
N TYR A 137 -19.83 -4.77 7.70
CA TYR A 137 -21.28 -4.69 7.48
C TYR A 137 -21.69 -5.07 6.05
N CYS A 138 -20.77 -4.98 5.10
CA CYS A 138 -20.96 -5.40 3.71
C CYS A 138 -20.71 -6.88 3.46
N GLY A 139 -20.95 -7.76 4.46
CA GLY A 139 -20.95 -9.20 4.39
C GLY A 139 -20.10 -9.80 3.28
N GLN A 140 -18.92 -10.33 3.61
CA GLN A 140 -18.07 -11.23 2.81
C GLN A 140 -17.81 -10.94 1.32
N THR A 141 -18.30 -9.84 0.76
CA THR A 141 -17.92 -9.44 -0.59
C THR A 141 -16.72 -8.52 -0.52
N THR A 142 -15.60 -8.99 -1.04
CA THR A 142 -14.33 -8.28 -1.23
C THR A 142 -14.44 -7.07 -2.19
N TYR A 143 -15.63 -6.55 -2.42
CA TYR A 143 -15.87 -5.40 -3.27
C TYR A 143 -15.93 -4.14 -2.42
N ASP A 144 -14.91 -3.33 -2.56
CA ASP A 144 -14.82 -1.97 -2.05
C ASP A 144 -15.98 -1.13 -2.62
N ARG A 145 -17.03 -0.87 -1.83
CA ARG A 145 -18.17 -0.02 -2.22
C ARG A 145 -17.75 1.44 -2.49
N SER A 146 -16.56 1.84 -2.08
CA SER A 146 -16.03 3.18 -2.40
C SER A 146 -15.74 3.36 -3.89
N ARG A 147 -15.61 2.26 -4.63
CA ARG A 147 -15.61 2.22 -6.09
C ARG A 147 -16.80 1.39 -6.54
N ARG A 148 -17.99 1.99 -6.53
CA ARG A 148 -19.13 1.41 -7.23
C ARG A 148 -18.69 1.13 -8.67
N GLY A 149 -18.43 -0.12 -8.95
CA GLY A 149 -18.00 -0.55 -10.27
C GLY A 149 -19.14 -0.26 -11.25
N LYS A 150 -18.81 -0.03 -12.53
CA LYS A 150 -19.84 0.10 -13.56
C LYS A 150 -20.84 -1.08 -13.56
N ASN A 151 -20.40 -2.27 -13.10
CA ASN A 151 -21.29 -3.44 -12.96
C ASN A 151 -22.30 -3.29 -11.83
N ASP A 152 -21.96 -2.64 -10.72
CA ASP A 152 -22.88 -2.43 -9.60
C ASP A 152 -23.95 -1.42 -9.98
N SER A 153 -23.59 -0.37 -10.72
CA SER A 153 -24.53 0.58 -11.28
C SER A 153 -25.49 -0.07 -12.30
N ILE A 154 -25.02 -1.05 -13.08
CA ILE A 154 -25.89 -1.82 -13.98
C ILE A 154 -26.83 -2.69 -13.16
N PHE A 155 -26.32 -3.40 -12.14
CA PHE A 155 -27.13 -4.24 -11.27
C PHE A 155 -28.24 -3.45 -10.58
N GLU A 156 -27.96 -2.26 -10.05
CA GLU A 156 -28.93 -1.39 -9.40
C GLU A 156 -30.06 -0.95 -10.34
N ARG A 157 -29.74 -0.66 -11.61
CA ARG A 157 -30.70 -0.19 -12.63
C ARG A 157 -31.57 -1.29 -13.22
N LEU A 158 -31.21 -2.55 -13.07
CA LEU A 158 -32.04 -3.65 -13.51
C LEU A 158 -33.21 -3.88 -12.55
N ASP A 159 -34.36 -4.33 -13.07
CA ASP A 159 -35.51 -4.72 -12.27
C ASP A 159 -35.20 -5.98 -11.42
N VAL A 160 -36.10 -6.32 -10.51
CA VAL A 160 -35.97 -7.55 -9.68
C VAL A 160 -35.91 -8.80 -10.58
N THR A 161 -36.68 -8.79 -11.68
CA THR A 161 -36.63 -9.83 -12.71
C THR A 161 -36.30 -9.18 -14.05
N PHE A 162 -35.30 -9.67 -14.75
CA PHE A 162 -34.83 -9.07 -16.00
C PHE A 162 -34.36 -10.12 -17.00
N SER A 163 -34.38 -9.73 -18.28
CA SER A 163 -33.90 -10.56 -19.40
C SER A 163 -32.43 -10.24 -19.71
N PHE A 164 -31.80 -11.12 -20.49
CA PHE A 164 -30.46 -10.87 -21.04
C PHE A 164 -30.37 -9.55 -21.83
N GLU A 165 -31.40 -9.26 -22.65
CA GLU A 165 -31.41 -8.07 -23.48
C GLU A 165 -31.53 -6.77 -22.63
N GLN A 166 -32.27 -6.79 -21.53
CA GLN A 166 -32.31 -5.69 -20.58
C GLN A 166 -30.96 -5.46 -19.92
N ALA A 167 -30.27 -6.56 -19.53
CA ALA A 167 -28.92 -6.45 -18.99
C ALA A 167 -27.91 -5.90 -20.01
N LEU A 168 -28.05 -6.27 -21.29
CA LEU A 168 -27.23 -5.74 -22.38
C LEU A 168 -27.49 -4.24 -22.60
N GLN A 169 -28.74 -3.82 -22.66
CA GLN A 169 -29.11 -2.41 -22.83
C GLN A 169 -28.57 -1.55 -21.67
N GLN A 170 -28.76 -1.97 -20.42
CA GLN A 170 -28.22 -1.25 -19.27
C GLN A 170 -26.69 -1.24 -19.28
N SER A 171 -26.05 -2.31 -19.73
CA SER A 171 -24.59 -2.37 -19.87
C SER A 171 -24.07 -1.37 -20.91
N ILE A 172 -24.76 -1.23 -22.04
CA ILE A 172 -24.45 -0.24 -23.08
C ILE A 172 -24.65 1.18 -22.53
N ALA A 173 -25.74 1.42 -21.81
CA ALA A 173 -26.03 2.73 -21.21
C ALA A 173 -24.97 3.20 -20.18
N VAL A 174 -24.39 2.26 -19.43
CA VAL A 174 -23.40 2.59 -18.36
C VAL A 174 -21.96 2.56 -18.86
N LYS A 175 -21.62 1.64 -19.77
CA LYS A 175 -20.24 1.40 -20.22
C LYS A 175 -19.92 1.95 -21.61
N GLY A 176 -20.97 2.28 -22.40
CA GLY A 176 -20.84 2.74 -23.79
C GLY A 176 -21.09 1.64 -24.83
N ALA A 177 -21.13 2.03 -26.11
CA ALA A 177 -21.52 1.17 -27.24
C ALA A 177 -20.57 -0.04 -27.49
N ASN A 178 -19.37 -0.04 -26.95
CA ASN A 178 -18.37 -1.11 -27.17
C ASN A 178 -18.62 -2.38 -26.32
N VAL A 179 -19.74 -2.48 -25.61
CA VAL A 179 -20.07 -3.65 -24.78
C VAL A 179 -20.55 -4.79 -25.68
N THR A 180 -19.81 -5.89 -25.68
CA THR A 180 -20.16 -7.09 -26.41
C THR A 180 -21.10 -8.00 -25.61
N ARG A 181 -21.90 -8.82 -26.29
CA ARG A 181 -22.75 -9.84 -25.66
C ARG A 181 -21.96 -10.78 -24.75
N GLU A 182 -20.71 -11.08 -25.10
CA GLU A 182 -19.84 -11.93 -24.33
C GLU A 182 -19.46 -11.33 -22.97
N VAL A 183 -19.17 -10.05 -22.93
CA VAL A 183 -18.89 -9.30 -21.69
C VAL A 183 -20.09 -9.35 -20.74
N VAL A 184 -21.31 -9.22 -21.28
CA VAL A 184 -22.53 -9.30 -20.46
C VAL A 184 -22.78 -10.73 -19.96
N ARG A 185 -22.57 -11.75 -20.80
CA ARG A 185 -22.65 -13.16 -20.36
C ARG A 185 -21.68 -13.44 -19.19
N GLN A 186 -20.45 -12.98 -19.32
CA GLN A 186 -19.46 -13.16 -18.27
C GLN A 186 -19.83 -12.41 -16.98
N MET A 187 -20.40 -11.22 -17.09
CA MET A 187 -20.91 -10.44 -15.96
C MET A 187 -22.05 -11.18 -15.24
N LEU A 188 -23.04 -11.68 -15.96
CA LEU A 188 -24.17 -12.45 -15.42
C LEU A 188 -23.71 -13.79 -14.81
N LYS A 189 -22.73 -14.47 -15.42
CA LYS A 189 -22.09 -15.66 -14.86
C LYS A 189 -21.41 -15.39 -13.53
N ASN A 190 -20.73 -14.25 -13.41
CA ASN A 190 -20.10 -13.84 -12.16
C ASN A 190 -21.15 -13.52 -11.09
N TRP A 191 -22.22 -12.79 -11.42
CA TRP A 191 -23.30 -12.51 -10.47
C TRP A 191 -24.00 -13.78 -10.00
N LYS A 192 -24.23 -14.75 -10.90
CA LYS A 192 -24.76 -16.07 -10.51
C LYS A 192 -23.82 -16.80 -9.55
N ARG A 193 -22.51 -16.81 -9.83
CA ARG A 193 -21.49 -17.45 -8.96
C ARG A 193 -21.42 -16.76 -7.59
N GLN A 194 -21.69 -15.46 -7.52
CA GLN A 194 -21.73 -14.67 -6.29
C GLN A 194 -23.07 -14.79 -5.53
N GLY A 195 -24.04 -15.55 -6.06
CA GLY A 195 -25.36 -15.68 -5.45
C GLY A 195 -26.25 -14.43 -5.54
N LEU A 196 -25.88 -13.45 -6.39
CA LEU A 196 -26.62 -12.20 -6.55
C LEU A 196 -27.86 -12.36 -7.44
N ILE A 197 -27.85 -13.34 -8.36
CA ILE A 197 -28.96 -13.64 -9.26
C ILE A 197 -29.22 -15.13 -9.36
N GLY A 198 -30.50 -15.50 -9.49
CA GLY A 198 -30.96 -16.83 -9.91
C GLY A 198 -31.38 -16.83 -11.37
N VAL A 199 -31.51 -18.01 -11.98
CA VAL A 199 -32.06 -18.21 -13.33
C VAL A 199 -33.43 -18.85 -13.19
N LEU A 200 -34.44 -18.21 -13.77
CA LEU A 200 -35.82 -18.73 -13.79
C LEU A 200 -36.03 -19.74 -14.94
N PRO A 201 -37.07 -20.59 -14.88
CA PRO A 201 -37.36 -21.58 -15.91
C PRO A 201 -37.57 -20.98 -17.31
N ASP A 202 -38.02 -19.73 -17.39
CA ASP A 202 -38.27 -18.97 -18.63
C ASP A 202 -37.00 -18.24 -19.15
N MET A 203 -35.82 -18.65 -18.68
CA MET A 203 -34.52 -18.08 -19.07
C MET A 203 -34.31 -16.60 -18.65
N ARG A 204 -35.16 -16.04 -17.80
CA ARG A 204 -34.96 -14.73 -17.16
C ARG A 204 -34.09 -14.87 -15.92
N TYR A 205 -33.53 -13.76 -15.47
CA TYR A 205 -32.75 -13.66 -14.25
C TYR A 205 -33.55 -12.96 -13.17
N GLN A 206 -33.40 -13.43 -11.94
CA GLN A 206 -34.04 -12.82 -10.75
C GLN A 206 -32.95 -12.42 -9.76
N LYS A 207 -33.01 -11.18 -9.25
CA LYS A 207 -32.17 -10.75 -8.14
C LYS A 207 -32.51 -11.55 -6.88
N VAL A 208 -31.49 -12.12 -6.24
CA VAL A 208 -31.64 -12.78 -4.95
C VAL A 208 -31.61 -11.67 -3.89
N GLN A 209 -32.74 -11.47 -3.20
CA GLN A 209 -32.77 -10.58 -2.04
C GLN A 209 -31.97 -11.24 -0.91
N PRO A 210 -31.05 -10.52 -0.24
CA PRO A 210 -30.45 -11.06 0.96
C PRO A 210 -31.58 -11.30 1.97
N THR A 211 -31.71 -12.55 2.41
CA THR A 211 -32.57 -12.90 3.54
C THR A 211 -32.09 -12.08 4.74
N VAL A 212 -32.97 -11.21 5.25
CA VAL A 212 -32.76 -10.41 6.47
C VAL A 212 -32.63 -11.32 7.67
#